data_b0b0ea7f4ed42e1313ecec8206faecc8
#
_entry.id   b0b0ea7f4ed42e1313ecec8206faecc8
#
_cell.length_a   1.000
_cell.length_b   1.000
_cell.length_c   1.000
_cell.angle_alpha   90.00
_cell.angle_beta   90.00
_cell.angle_gamma   90.00
#
_symmetry.space_group_name_H-M   'P 1'
#
loop_
_entity.id
_entity.type
_entity.pdbx_description
1 polymer ?
#
loop_
_entity_poly.entity_id
_entity_poly.type
_entity_poly.pdbx_seq_one_letter_code
_entity_poly.pdbx_strand_id
1 'polypeptide(L)'
;VANDISNTPPQMSGRILKAPEGNLPADLPDQARKARRNFMGRALAMGAGAAVAVNAGVASAATAPPGDGDPAILVLPEHSKGLGQPVAMEGGYGKPSKWEKNIQRRESPGLTRVPQSSVSFCPLQSLFGIITPSGLHFERHHQGWWDVDPSQHRLMVNGMVKAPRVFTMDDLMRLPSVSRIHFIECGANSAMEWSQPAVPSVQYTHGMLSCSEFTGVRLSTLLDLCGADTRAGRYVLAEGADGSSMTRTIAMENALDDVIVAWGMNGEMLRPQNGYPLRLVVPGVQGVSWVKYLRRIEVGDQPWFTKDEEIHYIDLMPDGRHRQFTSVQECKSVITTPSGAQTLLDKGFYNVTGLAWSGRGAIKRVDVSADGGRNWRSARLEGPVLNKALTRFNIDWVWDGSPAVLQSRAMDSTGYVQPKINQLRAVRGTKSIYHNNAIQSWRVAENGEVSNVQMY
;
A
#
# COMPACT_ATOMS: atom_id res chain seq x y z
N VAL A 1 -14.31 -15.48 17.77
CA VAL A 1 -13.26 -14.52 17.40
C VAL A 1 -13.55 -13.87 16.04
N ALA A 2 -14.54 -14.37 15.31
CA ALA A 2 -15.00 -13.77 14.06
C ALA A 2 -16.00 -12.61 14.24
N ASN A 3 -16.40 -12.31 15.47
CA ASN A 3 -17.52 -11.40 15.75
C ASN A 3 -17.14 -9.92 15.85
N ASP A 4 -15.85 -9.58 15.80
CA ASP A 4 -15.45 -8.18 16.01
C ASP A 4 -15.35 -7.35 14.72
N ILE A 5 -15.38 -8.00 13.57
CA ILE A 5 -15.34 -7.30 12.27
C ILE A 5 -16.71 -6.68 11.95
N SER A 6 -17.80 -7.26 12.47
CA SER A 6 -19.17 -6.79 12.20
C SER A 6 -19.59 -5.56 13.01
N ASN A 7 -18.90 -5.29 14.11
CA ASN A 7 -19.20 -4.18 15.02
C ASN A 7 -18.29 -2.95 14.87
N THR A 8 -17.35 -2.97 13.92
CA THR A 8 -16.68 -1.74 13.57
C THR A 8 -17.68 -0.91 12.78
N PRO A 9 -18.13 0.23 13.28
CA PRO A 9 -19.00 1.09 12.49
C PRO A 9 -18.30 1.35 11.16
N PRO A 10 -19.05 1.53 10.08
CA PRO A 10 -18.50 1.79 8.76
C PRO A 10 -17.82 3.16 8.71
N GLN A 11 -16.79 3.35 9.52
CA GLN A 11 -15.96 4.55 9.61
C GLN A 11 -14.86 4.58 8.55
N MET A 12 -14.81 3.55 7.75
CA MET A 12 -13.79 3.40 6.73
C MET A 12 -14.20 4.15 5.50
N SER A 13 -14.24 5.37 5.60
CA SER A 13 -14.57 6.21 4.50
C SER A 13 -13.42 6.36 3.56
N GLY A 14 -13.66 6.05 2.37
CA GLY A 14 -13.01 6.75 1.30
C GLY A 14 -13.33 8.23 1.37
N ARG A 15 -12.39 9.06 1.07
CA ARG A 15 -12.50 10.52 1.15
C ARG A 15 -13.66 11.09 0.37
N ILE A 16 -14.05 10.46 -0.72
CA ILE A 16 -15.13 10.95 -1.59
C ILE A 16 -16.48 10.43 -1.10
N LEU A 17 -16.54 9.20 -0.63
CA LEU A 17 -17.78 8.48 -0.48
C LEU A 17 -18.40 8.60 0.90
N LYS A 18 -17.61 8.36 1.92
CA LYS A 18 -18.02 8.58 3.30
C LYS A 18 -17.41 9.84 3.86
N ALA A 19 -16.36 10.28 3.23
CA ALA A 19 -15.95 11.63 3.51
C ALA A 19 -17.03 12.57 2.96
N PRO A 20 -17.34 13.59 3.68
CA PRO A 20 -16.71 13.91 4.95
C PRO A 20 -17.24 13.10 6.13
N GLU A 21 -18.38 12.46 6.02
CA GLU A 21 -19.04 11.83 7.15
C GLU A 21 -18.23 10.68 7.75
N GLY A 22 -17.58 9.92 6.93
CA GLY A 22 -16.78 8.80 7.41
C GLY A 22 -15.49 9.20 8.08
N ASN A 23 -14.97 10.39 7.81
CA ASN A 23 -13.80 10.96 8.47
C ASN A 23 -14.18 11.92 9.60
N LEU A 24 -15.47 12.21 9.77
CA LEU A 24 -15.94 13.08 10.83
C LEU A 24 -16.20 12.29 12.11
N PRO A 25 -16.00 12.90 13.29
CA PRO A 25 -16.43 12.30 14.54
C PRO A 25 -17.91 11.94 14.50
N ALA A 26 -18.26 10.84 15.15
CA ALA A 26 -19.63 10.32 15.18
C ALA A 26 -20.64 11.28 15.83
N ASP A 27 -20.16 12.21 16.60
CA ASP A 27 -20.92 13.22 17.35
C ASP A 27 -21.23 14.51 16.57
N LEU A 28 -20.81 14.60 15.30
CA LEU A 28 -21.21 15.75 14.49
C LEU A 28 -22.71 15.77 14.22
N PRO A 29 -23.37 16.93 14.40
CA PRO A 29 -24.80 17.04 14.20
C PRO A 29 -25.25 16.64 12.79
N ASP A 30 -26.38 15.96 12.67
CA ASP A 30 -26.96 15.53 11.38
C ASP A 30 -27.17 16.68 10.39
N GLN A 31 -27.38 17.89 10.88
CA GLN A 31 -27.51 19.08 10.02
C GLN A 31 -26.21 19.39 9.27
N ALA A 32 -25.05 19.24 9.89
CA ALA A 32 -23.77 19.44 9.23
C ALA A 32 -23.50 18.40 8.16
N ARG A 33 -23.93 17.16 8.40
CA ARG A 33 -23.85 16.07 7.40
C ARG A 33 -24.75 16.32 6.21
N LYS A 34 -25.99 16.77 6.43
CA LYS A 34 -26.95 17.10 5.38
C LYS A 34 -26.48 18.32 4.55
N ALA A 35 -25.94 19.34 5.19
CA ALA A 35 -25.40 20.52 4.50
C ALA A 35 -24.25 20.16 3.54
N ARG A 36 -23.34 19.29 3.96
CA ARG A 36 -22.23 18.83 3.10
C ARG A 36 -22.69 17.99 1.91
N ARG A 37 -23.66 17.10 2.09
CA ARG A 37 -24.24 16.33 0.98
C ARG A 37 -24.88 17.25 -0.05
N ASN A 38 -25.66 18.24 0.42
CA ASN A 38 -26.31 19.21 -0.46
C ASN A 38 -25.32 20.09 -1.22
N PHE A 39 -24.18 20.44 -0.59
CA PHE A 39 -23.11 21.19 -1.23
C PHE A 39 -22.45 20.35 -2.34
N MET A 40 -22.11 19.10 -2.07
CA MET A 40 -21.48 18.22 -3.06
C MET A 40 -22.41 17.93 -4.22
N GLY A 41 -23.69 17.66 -3.97
CA GLY A 41 -24.69 17.46 -5.03
C GLY A 41 -24.86 18.65 -5.95
N ARG A 42 -24.75 19.86 -5.41
CA ARG A 42 -24.86 21.12 -6.19
C ARG A 42 -23.61 21.46 -6.98
N ALA A 43 -22.43 21.21 -6.42
CA ALA A 43 -21.16 21.37 -7.13
C ALA A 43 -21.06 20.48 -8.38
N LEU A 44 -21.67 19.30 -8.32
CA LEU A 44 -21.68 18.34 -9.42
C LEU A 44 -22.71 18.68 -10.52
N ALA A 45 -23.83 19.30 -10.16
CA ALA A 45 -24.83 19.74 -11.12
C ALA A 45 -24.35 20.93 -11.99
N MET A 46 -23.36 21.68 -11.54
CA MET A 46 -22.82 22.82 -12.30
C MET A 46 -21.76 22.43 -13.35
N GLY A 47 -21.28 21.19 -13.34
CA GLY A 47 -20.30 20.70 -14.34
C GLY A 47 -20.92 20.24 -15.68
N ALA A 48 -22.22 20.18 -15.81
CA ALA A 48 -22.89 19.55 -16.95
C ALA A 48 -23.81 20.47 -17.79
N GLY A 49 -23.72 21.77 -17.61
CA GLY A 49 -24.59 22.65 -18.43
C GLY A 49 -24.31 24.13 -18.25
N ALA A 50 -24.24 24.81 -19.38
CA ALA A 50 -24.03 26.24 -19.55
C ALA A 50 -24.77 27.11 -18.54
N ALA A 51 -24.10 28.14 -18.10
CA ALA A 51 -24.56 29.44 -17.66
C ALA A 51 -26.07 29.55 -17.38
N VAL A 52 -26.49 29.26 -16.17
CA VAL A 52 -27.74 29.78 -15.61
C VAL A 52 -27.47 30.19 -14.16
N ALA A 53 -27.58 31.48 -13.97
CA ALA A 53 -27.76 32.22 -12.72
C ALA A 53 -27.29 31.54 -11.42
N VAL A 54 -26.10 31.90 -11.03
CA VAL A 54 -25.70 31.84 -9.63
C VAL A 54 -26.57 32.82 -8.86
N ASN A 55 -27.72 32.37 -8.45
CA ASN A 55 -28.47 33.05 -7.41
C ASN A 55 -29.19 32.02 -6.55
N ALA A 56 -28.99 32.10 -5.30
CA ALA A 56 -29.76 31.51 -4.21
C ALA A 56 -29.31 30.15 -3.63
N GLY A 57 -28.21 29.56 -4.03
CA GLY A 57 -27.85 28.25 -3.49
C GLY A 57 -26.68 28.19 -2.49
N VAL A 58 -25.89 29.22 -2.45
CA VAL A 58 -24.67 29.25 -1.60
C VAL A 58 -24.97 29.65 -0.16
N ALA A 59 -26.05 30.37 0.02
CA ALA A 59 -26.42 30.90 1.35
C ALA A 59 -26.90 29.82 2.34
N SER A 60 -27.25 28.64 1.85
CA SER A 60 -27.80 27.59 2.72
C SER A 60 -26.73 26.73 3.39
N ALA A 61 -25.48 26.79 2.97
CA ALA A 61 -24.39 26.03 3.57
C ALA A 61 -23.69 26.79 4.74
N ALA A 62 -23.83 28.09 4.73
CA ALA A 62 -23.31 28.95 5.80
C ALA A 62 -24.49 29.41 6.66
N THR A 63 -25.04 28.53 7.44
CA THR A 63 -26.14 28.86 8.36
C THR A 63 -25.64 29.50 9.63
N ALA A 64 -25.00 30.63 9.48
CA ALA A 64 -25.01 31.60 10.53
C ALA A 64 -25.97 32.69 10.07
N PRO A 65 -26.84 33.22 10.96
CA PRO A 65 -27.64 34.37 10.61
C PRO A 65 -26.72 35.48 10.15
N PRO A 66 -27.06 36.21 9.09
CA PRO A 66 -26.33 37.40 8.74
C PRO A 66 -26.35 38.30 9.98
N GLY A 67 -25.18 38.72 10.44
CA GLY A 67 -25.09 39.84 11.39
C GLY A 67 -25.72 41.08 10.72
N ASP A 68 -26.12 42.06 11.52
CA ASP A 68 -26.62 43.36 11.04
C ASP A 68 -25.52 44.09 10.26
N GLY A 69 -25.18 43.62 9.06
CA GLY A 69 -24.08 44.16 8.30
C GLY A 69 -24.03 43.64 6.87
N ASP A 70 -22.87 43.75 6.25
CA ASP A 70 -22.62 43.28 4.90
C ASP A 70 -22.94 41.79 4.72
N PRO A 71 -23.87 41.40 3.83
CA PRO A 71 -24.24 40.03 3.59
C PRO A 71 -23.09 39.14 3.06
N ALA A 72 -21.97 39.75 2.65
CA ALA A 72 -20.76 39.02 2.29
C ALA A 72 -19.92 38.60 3.51
N ILE A 73 -20.21 39.15 4.68
CA ILE A 73 -19.51 38.77 5.92
C ILE A 73 -20.17 37.55 6.53
N LEU A 74 -19.51 36.42 6.39
CA LEU A 74 -19.90 35.19 7.06
C LEU A 74 -19.61 35.28 8.56
N VAL A 75 -20.43 34.58 9.39
CA VAL A 75 -20.06 34.40 10.79
C VAL A 75 -18.79 33.56 10.83
N LEU A 76 -17.73 34.13 11.36
CA LEU A 76 -16.43 33.49 11.45
C LEU A 76 -16.49 32.33 12.46
N PRO A 77 -15.99 31.14 12.08
CA PRO A 77 -15.83 30.04 13.03
C PRO A 77 -14.81 30.42 14.10
N GLU A 78 -14.83 29.71 15.24
CA GLU A 78 -14.00 30.00 16.40
C GLU A 78 -12.49 30.08 16.08
N HIS A 79 -12.01 29.20 15.19
CA HIS A 79 -10.61 29.21 14.76
C HIS A 79 -10.20 30.44 13.94
N SER A 80 -11.15 31.26 13.50
CA SER A 80 -10.89 32.53 12.79
C SER A 80 -10.97 33.78 13.70
N LYS A 81 -11.37 33.57 14.99
CA LYS A 81 -11.57 34.69 15.95
C LYS A 81 -10.37 34.96 16.85
N GLY A 82 -9.35 34.11 16.79
CA GLY A 82 -8.20 34.22 17.68
C GLY A 82 -6.93 33.64 17.11
N LEU A 83 -5.86 33.70 17.88
CA LEU A 83 -4.58 33.10 17.53
C LEU A 83 -4.62 31.58 17.66
N GLY A 84 -4.00 30.87 16.73
CA GLY A 84 -3.77 29.44 16.81
C GLY A 84 -2.66 29.06 17.82
N GLN A 85 -2.26 27.81 17.79
CA GLN A 85 -1.18 27.31 18.62
C GLN A 85 0.19 27.72 18.09
N PRO A 86 1.17 27.99 18.95
CA PRO A 86 2.54 28.23 18.52
C PRO A 86 3.17 26.97 17.93
N VAL A 87 4.39 27.09 17.42
CA VAL A 87 5.17 25.96 16.92
C VAL A 87 5.18 24.84 17.96
N ALA A 88 4.80 23.62 17.54
CA ALA A 88 4.80 22.46 18.41
C ALA A 88 6.26 22.05 18.72
N MET A 89 6.69 22.32 19.96
CA MET A 89 8.06 22.06 20.41
C MET A 89 8.20 20.70 21.12
N GLU A 90 7.11 20.10 21.58
CA GLU A 90 7.15 18.82 22.27
C GLU A 90 7.58 17.70 21.33
N GLY A 91 8.82 17.23 21.49
CA GLY A 91 9.43 16.16 20.69
C GLY A 91 9.83 16.57 19.28
N GLY A 92 9.55 17.79 18.82
CA GLY A 92 9.96 18.30 17.51
C GLY A 92 9.42 17.57 16.28
N TYR A 93 8.68 16.48 16.45
CA TYR A 93 8.12 15.65 15.38
C TYR A 93 6.61 15.91 15.24
N GLY A 94 6.20 16.43 14.09
CA GLY A 94 4.78 16.74 13.83
C GLY A 94 3.85 15.53 13.98
N LYS A 95 2.64 15.78 14.44
CA LYS A 95 1.59 14.75 14.56
C LYS A 95 0.47 15.04 13.55
N PRO A 96 -0.22 13.99 13.03
CA PRO A 96 -1.42 14.18 12.25
C PRO A 96 -2.49 14.95 13.03
N SER A 97 -3.40 15.62 12.31
CA SER A 97 -4.54 16.28 12.94
C SER A 97 -5.33 15.28 13.80
N LYS A 98 -5.80 15.76 14.95
CA LYS A 98 -6.69 14.96 15.83
C LYS A 98 -7.98 14.48 15.14
N TRP A 99 -8.36 15.13 14.05
CA TRP A 99 -9.53 14.76 13.26
C TRP A 99 -9.29 13.57 12.34
N GLU A 100 -8.00 13.24 12.09
CA GLU A 100 -7.57 12.12 11.26
C GLU A 100 -7.19 10.88 12.10
N LYS A 101 -7.62 10.82 13.35
CA LYS A 101 -7.33 9.71 14.28
C LYS A 101 -7.79 8.32 13.78
N ASN A 102 -8.75 8.30 12.87
CA ASN A 102 -9.28 7.07 12.28
C ASN A 102 -8.40 6.51 11.14
N ILE A 103 -7.47 7.32 10.62
CA ILE A 103 -6.50 6.87 9.62
C ILE A 103 -5.36 6.19 10.37
N GLN A 104 -5.42 4.86 10.41
CA GLN A 104 -4.45 4.05 11.15
C GLN A 104 -4.26 2.68 10.52
N ARG A 105 -3.12 2.09 10.78
CA ARG A 105 -2.91 0.67 10.48
C ARG A 105 -3.86 -0.16 11.35
N ARG A 106 -4.28 -1.29 10.79
CA ARG A 106 -5.10 -2.26 11.54
C ARG A 106 -4.37 -3.59 11.64
N GLU A 107 -4.39 -4.18 12.80
CA GLU A 107 -3.85 -5.52 13.01
C GLU A 107 -4.75 -6.57 12.36
N SER A 108 -4.14 -7.71 12.05
CA SER A 108 -4.88 -8.85 11.51
C SER A 108 -5.73 -9.51 12.59
N PRO A 109 -7.04 -9.61 12.39
CA PRO A 109 -7.88 -10.34 13.33
C PRO A 109 -7.58 -11.84 13.23
N GLY A 110 -6.96 -12.40 14.25
CA GLY A 110 -6.85 -13.84 14.46
C GLY A 110 -5.86 -14.63 13.57
N LEU A 111 -5.02 -13.95 12.78
CA LEU A 111 -4.03 -14.64 11.95
C LEU A 111 -2.72 -14.96 12.68
N THR A 112 -2.51 -14.43 13.86
CA THR A 112 -1.27 -14.57 14.62
C THR A 112 -1.44 -15.59 15.75
N ARG A 113 -0.59 -16.61 15.72
CA ARG A 113 -0.55 -17.62 16.80
C ARG A 113 0.15 -17.08 18.05
N VAL A 114 1.09 -16.17 17.86
CA VAL A 114 1.85 -15.50 18.93
C VAL A 114 1.95 -14.00 18.60
N PRO A 115 1.94 -13.11 19.61
CA PRO A 115 1.96 -11.66 19.38
C PRO A 115 3.13 -11.17 18.53
N GLN A 116 4.28 -11.81 18.65
CA GLN A 116 5.48 -11.45 17.90
C GLN A 116 5.39 -11.78 16.41
N SER A 117 4.58 -12.77 16.02
CA SER A 117 4.35 -13.10 14.61
C SER A 117 3.13 -12.35 14.08
N SER A 118 3.21 -11.03 14.07
CA SER A 118 2.07 -10.14 13.82
C SER A 118 2.12 -9.49 12.43
N VAL A 119 0.97 -9.00 12.01
CA VAL A 119 0.80 -8.26 10.77
C VAL A 119 -0.12 -7.07 11.00
N SER A 120 0.23 -5.92 10.43
CA SER A 120 -0.67 -4.76 10.33
C SER A 120 -0.84 -4.33 8.88
N PHE A 121 -2.02 -3.81 8.58
CA PHE A 121 -2.45 -3.44 7.24
C PHE A 121 -2.47 -1.93 7.05
N CYS A 122 -1.89 -1.46 5.95
CA CYS A 122 -1.91 -0.08 5.52
C CYS A 122 -3.34 0.35 5.11
N PRO A 123 -3.82 1.54 5.51
CA PRO A 123 -5.15 2.03 5.16
C PRO A 123 -5.18 2.61 3.74
N LEU A 124 -5.10 1.76 2.71
CA LEU A 124 -4.98 2.17 1.30
C LEU A 124 -6.10 3.10 0.83
N GLN A 125 -7.31 2.93 1.37
CA GLN A 125 -8.48 3.77 1.04
C GLN A 125 -8.36 5.21 1.56
N SER A 126 -7.44 5.45 2.48
CA SER A 126 -7.25 6.76 3.12
C SER A 126 -5.96 7.46 2.72
N LEU A 127 -5.19 6.86 1.80
CA LEU A 127 -3.93 7.44 1.33
C LEU A 127 -4.12 8.30 0.09
N PHE A 128 -3.23 9.28 -0.05
CA PHE A 128 -3.10 10.17 -1.21
C PHE A 128 -1.78 9.91 -1.94
N GLY A 129 -1.72 10.19 -3.23
CA GLY A 129 -0.51 10.00 -4.02
C GLY A 129 -0.03 8.56 -4.02
N ILE A 130 1.28 8.37 -4.10
CA ILE A 130 1.91 7.06 -4.17
C ILE A 130 2.82 6.73 -2.97
N ILE A 131 3.17 7.72 -2.15
CA ILE A 131 4.04 7.53 -0.98
C ILE A 131 3.20 7.17 0.24
N THR A 132 3.55 6.09 0.89
CA THR A 132 2.99 5.69 2.18
C THR A 132 3.76 6.38 3.30
N PRO A 133 3.12 7.19 4.16
CA PRO A 133 3.78 7.73 5.35
C PRO A 133 4.41 6.62 6.19
N SER A 134 5.61 6.85 6.73
CA SER A 134 6.34 5.82 7.49
C SER A 134 5.51 5.24 8.64
N GLY A 135 4.70 6.06 9.32
CA GLY A 135 3.79 5.62 10.39
C GLY A 135 2.61 4.76 9.93
N LEU A 136 2.28 4.77 8.63
CA LEU A 136 1.19 3.98 8.05
C LEU A 136 1.69 2.82 7.18
N HIS A 137 3.02 2.68 7.04
CA HIS A 137 3.63 1.56 6.34
C HIS A 137 3.23 0.24 7.01
N PHE A 138 2.78 -0.76 6.23
CA PHE A 138 2.40 -2.05 6.80
C PHE A 138 3.56 -2.73 7.52
N GLU A 139 3.24 -3.53 8.51
CA GLU A 139 4.21 -4.36 9.21
C GLU A 139 3.90 -5.83 9.02
N ARG A 140 4.95 -6.64 8.89
CA ARG A 140 4.90 -8.09 8.96
C ARG A 140 6.13 -8.58 9.71
N HIS A 141 5.89 -9.21 10.85
CA HIS A 141 6.94 -9.74 11.72
C HIS A 141 6.80 -11.26 11.82
N HIS A 142 7.93 -11.96 11.85
CA HIS A 142 7.98 -13.39 12.15
C HIS A 142 8.27 -13.65 13.62
N GLN A 143 9.10 -12.81 14.25
CA GLN A 143 9.45 -12.86 15.67
C GLN A 143 9.55 -11.47 16.32
N GLY A 144 8.63 -10.56 15.95
CA GLY A 144 8.60 -9.21 16.47
C GLY A 144 9.55 -8.25 15.76
N TRP A 145 9.70 -7.07 16.36
CA TRP A 145 10.63 -6.06 15.90
C TRP A 145 11.60 -5.71 17.04
N TRP A 146 12.75 -5.22 16.65
CA TRP A 146 13.82 -4.82 17.56
C TRP A 146 14.22 -3.39 17.28
N ASP A 147 14.57 -2.66 18.33
CA ASP A 147 15.28 -1.40 18.24
C ASP A 147 16.77 -1.68 18.45
N VAL A 148 17.48 -1.79 17.34
CA VAL A 148 18.88 -2.25 17.34
C VAL A 148 19.81 -1.06 17.51
N ASP A 149 20.76 -1.14 18.44
CA ASP A 149 21.82 -0.13 18.60
C ASP A 149 22.70 -0.07 17.33
N PRO A 150 22.68 1.04 16.56
CA PRO A 150 23.43 1.16 15.32
C PRO A 150 24.94 1.10 15.53
N SER A 151 25.44 1.47 16.73
CA SER A 151 26.86 1.39 17.07
C SER A 151 27.36 -0.04 17.15
N GLN A 152 26.48 -0.98 17.49
CA GLN A 152 26.77 -2.41 17.60
C GLN A 152 26.45 -3.19 16.32
N HIS A 153 25.65 -2.60 15.41
CA HIS A 153 25.23 -3.29 14.19
C HIS A 153 26.40 -3.45 13.21
N ARG A 154 26.48 -4.62 12.59
CA ARG A 154 27.52 -4.95 11.59
C ARG A 154 26.89 -5.65 10.41
N LEU A 155 27.36 -5.31 9.21
CA LEU A 155 27.05 -6.01 7.96
C LEU A 155 28.32 -6.74 7.48
N MET A 156 28.25 -8.05 7.39
CA MET A 156 29.29 -8.88 6.79
C MET A 156 28.98 -9.15 5.33
N VAL A 157 29.97 -9.01 4.46
CA VAL A 157 29.94 -9.47 3.06
C VAL A 157 31.02 -10.51 2.87
N ASN A 158 30.63 -11.73 2.50
CA ASN A 158 31.52 -12.89 2.40
C ASN A 158 31.10 -13.88 1.30
N GLY A 159 31.63 -15.09 1.29
CA GLY A 159 31.43 -16.11 0.28
C GLY A 159 32.41 -15.98 -0.87
N MET A 160 31.92 -16.05 -2.11
CA MET A 160 32.76 -15.95 -3.33
C MET A 160 33.20 -14.50 -3.58
N VAL A 161 34.01 -13.96 -2.67
CA VAL A 161 34.59 -12.62 -2.71
C VAL A 161 36.09 -12.70 -2.48
N LYS A 162 36.85 -11.76 -3.07
CA LYS A 162 38.34 -11.71 -2.88
C LYS A 162 38.72 -11.27 -1.48
N ALA A 163 37.96 -10.34 -0.90
CA ALA A 163 38.26 -9.76 0.41
C ALA A 163 36.93 -9.63 1.21
N PRO A 164 36.60 -10.64 2.06
CA PRO A 164 35.46 -10.51 2.98
C PRO A 164 35.61 -9.28 3.87
N ARG A 165 34.52 -8.56 4.07
CA ARG A 165 34.52 -7.31 4.86
C ARG A 165 33.36 -7.28 5.84
N VAL A 166 33.61 -6.59 6.96
CA VAL A 166 32.59 -6.23 7.93
C VAL A 166 32.47 -4.71 7.92
N PHE A 167 31.28 -4.21 7.68
CA PHE A 167 30.96 -2.79 7.64
C PHE A 167 30.22 -2.37 8.89
N THR A 168 30.60 -1.23 9.45
CA THR A 168 29.83 -0.47 10.44
C THR A 168 28.78 0.39 9.72
N MET A 169 27.84 0.96 10.46
CA MET A 169 26.89 1.93 9.89
C MET A 169 27.63 3.14 9.32
N ASP A 170 28.65 3.65 10.02
CA ASP A 170 29.48 4.77 9.56
C ASP A 170 30.22 4.45 8.25
N ASP A 171 30.72 3.24 8.08
CA ASP A 171 31.37 2.81 6.84
C ASP A 171 30.38 2.85 5.67
N LEU A 172 29.16 2.33 5.89
CA LEU A 172 28.13 2.29 4.87
C LEU A 172 27.66 3.70 4.48
N MET A 173 27.44 4.58 5.46
CA MET A 173 26.95 5.94 5.24
C MET A 173 27.99 6.88 4.58
N ARG A 174 29.25 6.52 4.55
CA ARG A 174 30.30 7.22 3.79
C ARG A 174 30.34 6.86 2.32
N LEU A 175 29.69 5.78 1.91
CA LEU A 175 29.63 5.34 0.51
C LEU A 175 28.63 6.18 -0.29
N PRO A 176 28.76 6.24 -1.63
CA PRO A 176 27.80 6.93 -2.46
C PRO A 176 26.39 6.38 -2.26
N SER A 177 25.49 7.23 -1.79
CA SER A 177 24.11 6.87 -1.53
C SER A 177 23.21 7.12 -2.74
N VAL A 178 22.11 6.38 -2.80
CA VAL A 178 21.01 6.56 -3.76
C VAL A 178 19.69 6.58 -3.03
N SER A 179 18.73 7.34 -3.57
CA SER A 179 17.33 7.32 -3.13
C SER A 179 16.44 6.87 -4.27
N ARG A 180 15.51 5.95 -4.00
CA ARG A 180 14.58 5.40 -4.99
C ARG A 180 13.22 5.12 -4.36
N ILE A 181 12.17 5.39 -5.14
CA ILE A 181 10.79 5.10 -4.74
C ILE A 181 10.41 3.71 -5.26
N HIS A 182 10.08 2.81 -4.33
CA HIS A 182 9.66 1.46 -4.66
C HIS A 182 8.48 1.02 -3.80
N PHE A 183 7.59 0.20 -4.39
CA PHE A 183 6.59 -0.50 -3.62
C PHE A 183 7.19 -1.74 -2.96
N ILE A 184 6.66 -2.09 -1.81
CA ILE A 184 6.86 -3.38 -1.16
C ILE A 184 5.51 -4.04 -0.92
N GLU A 185 5.38 -5.29 -1.33
CA GLU A 185 4.18 -6.10 -1.11
C GLU A 185 4.55 -7.42 -0.45
N CYS A 186 3.85 -7.80 0.61
CA CYS A 186 3.99 -9.13 1.20
C CYS A 186 3.50 -10.20 0.21
N GLY A 187 4.22 -11.31 0.08
CA GLY A 187 3.81 -12.42 -0.78
C GLY A 187 2.41 -12.98 -0.46
N ALA A 188 1.96 -12.84 0.78
CA ALA A 188 0.63 -13.26 1.22
C ALA A 188 -0.44 -12.16 1.11
N ASN A 189 -0.15 -11.02 0.48
CA ASN A 189 -1.15 -9.98 0.26
C ASN A 189 -2.27 -10.52 -0.63
N SER A 190 -3.53 -10.35 -0.21
CA SER A 190 -4.72 -10.96 -0.84
C SER A 190 -4.80 -12.50 -0.73
N ALA A 191 -4.02 -13.14 0.14
CA ALA A 191 -4.04 -14.60 0.31
C ALA A 191 -5.43 -15.13 0.70
N MET A 192 -6.19 -14.36 1.48
CA MET A 192 -7.53 -14.75 1.93
C MET A 192 -8.56 -14.76 0.79
N GLU A 193 -8.27 -14.12 -0.33
CA GLU A 193 -9.17 -14.00 -1.48
C GLU A 193 -9.01 -15.15 -2.51
N TRP A 194 -8.17 -16.15 -2.23
CA TRP A 194 -7.96 -17.28 -3.16
C TRP A 194 -9.21 -18.11 -3.41
N SER A 195 -9.99 -18.41 -2.37
CA SER A 195 -11.15 -19.29 -2.49
C SER A 195 -12.45 -18.54 -2.69
N GLN A 196 -12.66 -17.50 -1.90
CA GLN A 196 -13.89 -16.68 -1.87
C GLN A 196 -13.60 -15.36 -1.16
N PRO A 197 -14.49 -14.37 -1.26
CA PRO A 197 -14.35 -13.16 -0.45
C PRO A 197 -14.31 -13.51 1.04
N ALA A 198 -13.26 -13.08 1.73
CA ALA A 198 -13.02 -13.46 3.12
C ALA A 198 -13.03 -12.27 4.08
N VAL A 199 -12.70 -11.07 3.58
CA VAL A 199 -12.56 -9.87 4.40
C VAL A 199 -13.25 -8.68 3.72
N PRO A 200 -13.80 -7.73 4.52
CA PRO A 200 -14.73 -6.74 3.96
C PRO A 200 -14.06 -5.59 3.20
N SER A 201 -12.86 -5.17 3.58
CA SER A 201 -12.30 -3.89 3.13
C SER A 201 -11.01 -4.05 2.34
N VAL A 202 -10.68 -3.05 1.51
CA VAL A 202 -9.41 -2.99 0.79
C VAL A 202 -8.21 -2.98 1.72
N GLN A 203 -8.33 -2.42 2.91
CA GLN A 203 -7.29 -2.47 3.93
C GLN A 203 -6.92 -3.91 4.31
N TYR A 204 -7.89 -4.78 4.47
CA TYR A 204 -7.64 -6.19 4.81
C TYR A 204 -7.31 -7.05 3.59
N THR A 205 -7.88 -6.78 2.42
CA THR A 205 -7.57 -7.57 1.22
C THR A 205 -6.20 -7.25 0.65
N HIS A 206 -5.79 -5.97 0.67
CA HIS A 206 -4.60 -5.48 -0.03
C HIS A 206 -3.64 -4.65 0.83
N GLY A 207 -3.91 -4.48 2.11
CA GLY A 207 -3.16 -3.56 2.97
C GLY A 207 -1.75 -4.01 3.37
N MET A 208 -1.29 -5.20 2.99
CA MET A 208 0.12 -5.57 3.08
C MET A 208 0.92 -5.05 1.87
N LEU A 209 0.66 -3.80 1.52
CA LEU A 209 1.26 -3.03 0.44
C LEU A 209 1.60 -1.63 0.95
N SER A 210 2.80 -1.17 0.63
CA SER A 210 3.25 0.20 0.88
C SER A 210 4.23 0.64 -0.20
N CYS A 211 4.44 1.95 -0.36
CA CYS A 211 5.44 2.48 -1.26
C CYS A 211 6.17 3.64 -0.57
N SER A 212 7.48 3.61 -0.62
CA SER A 212 8.32 4.58 0.08
C SER A 212 9.55 4.93 -0.74
N GLU A 213 10.12 6.09 -0.48
CA GLU A 213 11.46 6.40 -0.93
C GLU A 213 12.46 5.76 0.03
N PHE A 214 13.34 4.91 -0.48
CA PHE A 214 14.39 4.28 0.30
C PHE A 214 15.75 4.87 -0.06
N THR A 215 16.55 5.17 0.97
CA THR A 215 17.89 5.73 0.84
C THR A 215 18.93 4.78 1.42
N GLY A 216 20.01 4.54 0.66
CA GLY A 216 21.09 3.65 1.06
C GLY A 216 22.17 3.54 0.02
N VAL A 217 23.04 2.57 0.15
CA VAL A 217 24.09 2.21 -0.82
C VAL A 217 23.62 1.08 -1.72
N ARG A 218 24.00 1.11 -2.98
CA ARG A 218 23.72 -0.02 -3.90
C ARG A 218 24.44 -1.27 -3.42
N LEU A 219 23.78 -2.42 -3.48
CA LEU A 219 24.42 -3.70 -3.15
C LEU A 219 25.61 -3.98 -4.08
N SER A 220 25.50 -3.65 -5.37
CA SER A 220 26.61 -3.78 -6.33
C SER A 220 27.88 -3.07 -5.88
N THR A 221 27.77 -1.88 -5.25
CA THR A 221 28.91 -1.15 -4.69
C THR A 221 29.63 -1.96 -3.59
N LEU A 222 28.88 -2.62 -2.72
CA LEU A 222 29.47 -3.45 -1.65
C LEU A 222 30.11 -4.71 -2.21
N LEU A 223 29.48 -5.33 -3.22
CA LEU A 223 30.02 -6.49 -3.91
C LEU A 223 31.35 -6.15 -4.62
N ASP A 224 31.40 -4.99 -5.30
CA ASP A 224 32.60 -4.49 -5.97
C ASP A 224 33.72 -4.23 -4.94
N LEU A 225 33.43 -3.57 -3.82
CA LEU A 225 34.39 -3.31 -2.75
C LEU A 225 34.98 -4.58 -2.12
N CYS A 226 34.22 -5.67 -2.12
CA CYS A 226 34.68 -6.99 -1.66
C CYS A 226 35.32 -7.84 -2.75
N GLY A 227 35.30 -7.38 -4.01
CA GLY A 227 35.79 -8.12 -5.17
C GLY A 227 34.98 -9.40 -5.40
N ALA A 228 33.67 -9.31 -5.38
CA ALA A 228 32.78 -10.44 -5.60
C ALA A 228 32.96 -11.02 -7.01
N ASP A 229 33.05 -12.35 -7.09
CA ASP A 229 33.01 -13.04 -8.38
C ASP A 229 31.56 -13.14 -8.87
N THR A 230 31.08 -12.10 -9.54
CA THR A 230 29.71 -12.03 -10.07
C THR A 230 29.47 -12.89 -11.31
N ARG A 231 30.52 -13.55 -11.85
CA ARG A 231 30.39 -14.48 -12.97
C ARG A 231 30.17 -15.91 -12.49
N ALA A 232 30.97 -16.37 -11.55
CA ALA A 232 30.82 -17.68 -10.93
C ALA A 232 29.77 -17.66 -9.83
N GLY A 233 29.71 -16.61 -9.01
CA GLY A 233 28.68 -16.40 -7.98
C GLY A 233 27.35 -16.00 -8.61
N ARG A 234 26.40 -16.90 -8.60
CA ARG A 234 25.10 -16.74 -9.26
C ARG A 234 24.00 -16.24 -8.33
N TYR A 235 24.25 -16.29 -7.03
CA TYR A 235 23.28 -15.97 -6.00
C TYR A 235 23.91 -15.17 -4.86
N VAL A 236 23.06 -14.46 -4.17
CA VAL A 236 23.37 -13.76 -2.93
C VAL A 236 22.41 -14.24 -1.85
N LEU A 237 22.92 -14.69 -0.71
CA LEU A 237 22.12 -14.91 0.48
C LEU A 237 22.11 -13.63 1.32
N ALA A 238 20.94 -13.16 1.67
CA ALA A 238 20.74 -12.07 2.63
C ALA A 238 20.20 -12.63 3.95
N GLU A 239 20.77 -12.20 5.10
CA GLU A 239 20.38 -12.69 6.42
C GLU A 239 20.16 -11.53 7.40
N GLY A 240 19.08 -11.61 8.19
CA GLY A 240 18.72 -10.67 9.25
C GLY A 240 19.36 -11.01 10.59
N ALA A 241 19.52 -9.99 11.44
CA ALA A 241 20.12 -10.11 12.78
C ALA A 241 19.09 -10.38 13.89
N ASP A 242 17.79 -10.37 13.55
CA ASP A 242 16.72 -10.62 14.51
C ASP A 242 16.55 -12.11 14.84
N GLY A 243 15.74 -12.42 15.84
CA GLY A 243 15.54 -13.80 16.28
C GLY A 243 14.92 -14.73 15.23
N SER A 244 14.30 -14.19 14.16
CA SER A 244 13.83 -14.99 13.03
C SER A 244 14.98 -15.46 12.14
N SER A 245 16.10 -14.76 12.15
CA SER A 245 17.26 -14.97 11.26
C SER A 245 16.80 -15.18 9.82
N MET A 246 15.87 -14.32 9.36
CA MET A 246 15.29 -14.41 8.03
C MET A 246 16.40 -14.45 6.98
N THR A 247 16.41 -15.51 6.19
CA THR A 247 17.36 -15.71 5.10
C THR A 247 16.64 -15.83 3.78
N ARG A 248 17.17 -15.14 2.76
CA ARG A 248 16.61 -15.18 1.41
C ARG A 248 17.70 -15.26 0.37
N THR A 249 17.50 -16.15 -0.58
CA THR A 249 18.33 -16.24 -1.80
C THR A 249 17.84 -15.25 -2.84
N ILE A 250 18.76 -14.47 -3.41
CA ILE A 250 18.50 -13.48 -4.45
C ILE A 250 19.41 -13.82 -5.62
N ALA A 251 18.84 -13.89 -6.83
CA ALA A 251 19.64 -14.09 -8.04
C ALA A 251 20.61 -12.93 -8.24
N MET A 252 21.84 -13.21 -8.67
CA MET A 252 22.90 -12.19 -8.85
C MET A 252 22.48 -11.10 -9.82
N GLU A 253 21.73 -11.43 -10.87
CA GLU A 253 21.20 -10.45 -11.82
C GLU A 253 20.34 -9.38 -11.14
N ASN A 254 19.46 -9.79 -10.18
CA ASN A 254 18.67 -8.87 -9.40
C ASN A 254 19.54 -8.08 -8.41
N ALA A 255 20.52 -8.74 -7.79
CA ALA A 255 21.43 -8.10 -6.82
C ALA A 255 22.26 -6.98 -7.45
N LEU A 256 22.58 -7.10 -8.74
CA LEU A 256 23.35 -6.12 -9.50
C LEU A 256 22.51 -5.00 -10.13
N ASP A 257 21.18 -5.20 -10.26
CA ASP A 257 20.29 -4.21 -10.91
C ASP A 257 20.06 -2.99 -9.99
N ASP A 258 19.14 -3.06 -9.08
CA ASP A 258 18.72 -1.89 -8.29
C ASP A 258 18.49 -2.22 -6.80
N VAL A 259 19.16 -3.25 -6.28
CA VAL A 259 19.09 -3.61 -4.88
C VAL A 259 19.83 -2.60 -4.03
N ILE A 260 19.17 -2.10 -2.98
CA ILE A 260 19.70 -1.10 -2.05
C ILE A 260 19.85 -1.71 -0.66
N VAL A 261 21.00 -1.49 -0.04
CA VAL A 261 21.24 -1.69 1.39
C VAL A 261 20.87 -0.36 2.05
N ALA A 262 19.64 -0.27 2.56
CA ALA A 262 19.00 0.98 2.95
C ALA A 262 19.05 1.20 4.47
N TRP A 263 19.26 2.47 4.85
CA TRP A 263 19.16 2.97 6.22
C TRP A 263 18.07 4.05 6.38
N GLY A 264 17.63 4.67 5.27
CA GLY A 264 16.63 5.73 5.26
C GLY A 264 15.34 5.32 4.56
N MET A 265 14.22 5.90 4.99
CA MET A 265 12.89 5.74 4.40
C MET A 265 12.09 7.02 4.54
N ASN A 266 11.61 7.58 3.43
CA ASN A 266 10.78 8.80 3.38
C ASN A 266 11.45 10.03 4.07
N GLY A 267 12.77 10.22 3.87
CA GLY A 267 13.52 11.36 4.42
C GLY A 267 13.87 11.25 5.90
N GLU A 268 13.57 10.14 6.57
CA GLU A 268 13.99 9.83 7.94
C GLU A 268 14.81 8.52 7.98
N MET A 269 15.43 8.23 9.10
CA MET A 269 16.00 6.89 9.31
C MET A 269 14.89 5.84 9.32
N LEU A 270 15.20 4.60 8.94
CA LEU A 270 14.27 3.49 9.09
C LEU A 270 13.72 3.45 10.52
N ARG A 271 12.42 3.17 10.65
CA ARG A 271 11.86 2.90 11.98
C ARG A 271 12.18 1.48 12.42
N PRO A 272 12.23 1.18 13.73
CA PRO A 272 12.53 -0.15 14.24
C PRO A 272 11.74 -1.26 13.57
N GLN A 273 10.40 -1.09 13.46
CA GLN A 273 9.53 -2.06 12.81
C GLN A 273 9.78 -2.22 11.30
N ASN A 274 10.40 -1.24 10.66
CA ASN A 274 10.76 -1.28 9.24
C ASN A 274 12.17 -1.80 9.00
N GLY A 275 12.93 -2.16 10.06
CA GLY A 275 14.24 -2.81 9.97
C GLY A 275 15.43 -1.92 10.30
N TYR A 276 15.27 -0.90 11.16
CA TYR A 276 16.37 -0.10 11.68
C TYR A 276 17.48 -0.98 12.30
N PRO A 277 18.77 -0.69 12.09
CA PRO A 277 19.31 0.43 11.35
C PRO A 277 19.52 0.16 9.86
N LEU A 278 19.38 -1.09 9.40
CA LEU A 278 19.74 -1.50 8.04
C LEU A 278 18.80 -2.58 7.51
N ARG A 279 18.31 -2.38 6.28
CA ARG A 279 17.53 -3.40 5.58
C ARG A 279 17.93 -3.54 4.13
N LEU A 280 17.58 -4.69 3.54
CA LEU A 280 17.67 -4.87 2.11
C LEU A 280 16.37 -4.39 1.43
N VAL A 281 16.52 -3.72 0.29
CA VAL A 281 15.45 -3.30 -0.62
C VAL A 281 15.67 -4.01 -1.95
N VAL A 282 14.73 -4.87 -2.34
CA VAL A 282 14.81 -5.68 -3.58
C VAL A 282 13.63 -5.32 -4.47
N PRO A 283 13.76 -4.31 -5.35
CA PRO A 283 12.64 -3.75 -6.08
C PRO A 283 11.89 -4.76 -6.96
N GLY A 284 10.56 -4.76 -6.86
CA GLY A 284 9.69 -5.64 -7.65
C GLY A 284 9.58 -7.07 -7.17
N VAL A 285 10.28 -7.41 -6.10
CA VAL A 285 10.29 -8.74 -5.48
C VAL A 285 9.48 -8.72 -4.19
N GLN A 286 8.91 -9.87 -3.79
CA GLN A 286 8.11 -10.00 -2.56
C GLN A 286 8.82 -9.42 -1.34
N GLY A 287 8.01 -8.80 -0.46
CA GLY A 287 8.50 -8.17 0.76
C GLY A 287 9.32 -9.05 1.69
N VAL A 288 9.15 -10.37 1.64
CA VAL A 288 9.97 -11.30 2.42
C VAL A 288 11.45 -11.28 2.01
N SER A 289 11.76 -10.98 0.77
CA SER A 289 13.14 -10.83 0.28
C SER A 289 13.80 -9.51 0.70
N TRP A 290 13.03 -8.57 1.21
CA TRP A 290 13.51 -7.28 1.73
C TRP A 290 13.93 -7.43 3.19
N VAL A 291 14.99 -8.22 3.42
CA VAL A 291 15.44 -8.64 4.76
C VAL A 291 15.70 -7.43 5.66
N LYS A 292 15.05 -7.41 6.84
CA LYS A 292 15.21 -6.41 7.90
C LYS A 292 16.40 -6.76 8.78
N TYR A 293 16.99 -5.72 9.42
CA TYR A 293 18.14 -5.90 10.32
C TYR A 293 19.29 -6.63 9.62
N LEU A 294 19.57 -6.24 8.39
CA LEU A 294 20.51 -6.94 7.51
C LEU A 294 21.89 -7.04 8.13
N ARG A 295 22.36 -8.26 8.39
CA ARG A 295 23.68 -8.51 9.02
C ARG A 295 24.67 -9.25 8.14
N ARG A 296 24.20 -9.98 7.12
CA ARG A 296 25.08 -10.76 6.25
C ARG A 296 24.59 -10.78 4.81
N ILE A 297 25.54 -10.66 3.91
CA ILE A 297 25.44 -10.91 2.48
C ILE A 297 26.50 -11.95 2.12
N GLU A 298 26.10 -13.09 1.59
CA GLU A 298 27.02 -14.15 1.17
C GLU A 298 26.84 -14.46 -0.30
N VAL A 299 27.93 -14.45 -1.06
CA VAL A 299 27.93 -14.75 -2.51
C VAL A 299 28.19 -16.24 -2.71
N GLY A 300 27.39 -16.89 -3.52
CA GLY A 300 27.51 -18.32 -3.85
C GLY A 300 27.11 -18.67 -5.27
N ASP A 301 27.48 -19.84 -5.74
CA ASP A 301 27.20 -20.39 -7.07
C ASP A 301 25.91 -21.20 -7.17
N GLN A 302 25.34 -21.58 -6.01
CA GLN A 302 24.10 -22.31 -5.87
C GLN A 302 23.11 -21.58 -4.95
N PRO A 303 21.80 -21.77 -5.12
CA PRO A 303 20.82 -21.26 -4.16
C PRO A 303 20.95 -22.02 -2.83
N TRP A 304 20.67 -21.31 -1.73
CA TRP A 304 20.62 -21.94 -0.40
C TRP A 304 19.25 -22.55 -0.13
N PHE A 305 19.26 -23.67 0.60
CA PHE A 305 18.07 -24.29 1.13
C PHE A 305 17.74 -23.66 2.49
N THR A 306 17.00 -22.57 2.45
CA THR A 306 16.61 -21.88 3.68
C THR A 306 15.23 -22.31 4.13
N LYS A 307 14.99 -22.27 5.46
CA LYS A 307 13.69 -22.61 6.05
C LYS A 307 12.52 -21.92 5.37
N ASP A 308 12.67 -20.63 5.08
CA ASP A 308 11.59 -19.80 4.54
C ASP A 308 11.44 -19.93 3.00
N GLU A 309 12.30 -20.70 2.35
CA GLU A 309 12.23 -21.00 0.91
C GLU A 309 11.85 -22.44 0.62
N GLU A 310 11.67 -23.26 1.65
CA GLU A 310 11.29 -24.67 1.52
C GLU A 310 10.00 -25.02 2.26
N ILE A 311 9.80 -24.47 3.46
CA ILE A 311 8.60 -24.70 4.26
C ILE A 311 7.52 -23.66 3.96
N HIS A 312 7.96 -22.43 3.66
CA HIS A 312 7.11 -21.28 3.37
C HIS A 312 7.43 -20.74 1.97
N TYR A 313 6.57 -19.88 1.45
CA TYR A 313 6.77 -19.20 0.16
C TYR A 313 6.97 -20.14 -1.03
N ILE A 314 6.38 -21.32 -0.97
CA ILE A 314 6.29 -22.29 -2.06
C ILE A 314 4.83 -22.53 -2.40
N ASP A 315 4.55 -22.80 -3.66
CA ASP A 315 3.20 -23.13 -4.15
C ASP A 315 3.14 -24.56 -4.66
N LEU A 316 2.08 -25.26 -4.29
CA LEU A 316 1.74 -26.55 -4.91
C LEU A 316 0.99 -26.30 -6.21
N MET A 317 1.64 -26.59 -7.34
CA MET A 317 1.09 -26.40 -8.67
C MET A 317 0.06 -27.47 -9.03
N PRO A 318 -0.82 -27.24 -10.04
CA PRO A 318 -1.82 -28.22 -10.49
C PRO A 318 -1.26 -29.56 -10.90
N ASP A 319 -0.03 -29.60 -11.42
CA ASP A 319 0.68 -30.82 -11.83
C ASP A 319 1.31 -31.60 -10.66
N GLY A 320 1.09 -31.17 -9.42
CA GLY A 320 1.62 -31.79 -8.21
C GLY A 320 3.06 -31.39 -7.87
N ARG A 321 3.71 -30.56 -8.67
CA ARG A 321 5.06 -30.05 -8.36
C ARG A 321 4.99 -28.88 -7.39
N HIS A 322 6.01 -28.74 -6.58
CA HIS A 322 6.22 -27.52 -5.80
C HIS A 322 6.96 -26.50 -6.65
N ARG A 323 6.44 -25.30 -6.68
CA ARG A 323 7.14 -24.14 -7.23
C ARG A 323 7.70 -23.33 -6.07
N GLN A 324 9.00 -23.25 -5.99
CA GLN A 324 9.65 -22.31 -5.10
C GLN A 324 9.24 -20.90 -5.54
N PHE A 325 8.69 -20.15 -4.61
CA PHE A 325 8.22 -18.82 -4.93
C PHE A 325 9.41 -17.88 -5.01
N THR A 326 9.77 -17.56 -6.21
CA THR A 326 10.96 -16.77 -6.42
C THR A 326 10.67 -15.32 -6.59
N SER A 327 9.34 -14.88 -6.46
CA SER A 327 9.68 -13.59 -6.24
C SER A 327 9.08 -12.39 -6.97
N VAL A 328 9.02 -12.33 -8.26
CA VAL A 328 8.53 -11.12 -8.93
C VAL A 328 7.04 -10.94 -8.67
N GLN A 329 6.68 -9.79 -8.13
CA GLN A 329 5.28 -9.38 -7.96
C GLN A 329 4.73 -8.95 -9.33
N GLU A 330 3.90 -9.78 -9.93
CA GLU A 330 3.30 -9.51 -11.24
C GLU A 330 2.28 -8.37 -11.17
N CYS A 331 1.95 -7.82 -12.32
CA CYS A 331 1.07 -6.67 -12.45
C CYS A 331 -0.26 -6.86 -11.69
N LYS A 332 -0.62 -5.87 -10.87
CA LYS A 332 -1.79 -5.89 -10.01
C LYS A 332 -2.36 -4.49 -9.85
N SER A 333 -3.67 -4.39 -9.66
CA SER A 333 -4.36 -3.15 -9.32
C SER A 333 -5.53 -3.42 -8.39
N VAL A 334 -5.92 -2.42 -7.65
CA VAL A 334 -7.11 -2.43 -6.81
C VAL A 334 -7.74 -1.05 -6.74
N ILE A 335 -9.07 -0.98 -6.84
CA ILE A 335 -9.82 0.24 -6.53
C ILE A 335 -9.80 0.41 -5.01
N THR A 336 -9.34 1.57 -4.55
CA THR A 336 -9.29 1.92 -3.13
C THR A 336 -10.50 2.73 -2.68
N THR A 337 -11.17 3.41 -3.63
CA THR A 337 -12.35 4.23 -3.37
C THR A 337 -13.21 4.35 -4.65
N PRO A 338 -14.50 3.93 -4.62
CA PRO A 338 -15.18 3.19 -3.56
C PRO A 338 -14.69 1.74 -3.43
N SER A 339 -14.58 1.25 -2.22
CA SER A 339 -14.15 -0.12 -1.94
C SER A 339 -14.94 -0.71 -0.77
N GLY A 340 -14.74 -1.97 -0.49
CA GLY A 340 -15.48 -2.68 0.55
C GLY A 340 -15.50 -1.98 1.92
N ALA A 341 -16.60 -2.09 2.62
CA ALA A 341 -16.94 -1.42 3.86
C ALA A 341 -17.12 0.12 3.76
N GLN A 342 -17.21 0.67 2.55
CA GLN A 342 -17.66 2.04 2.31
C GLN A 342 -19.12 2.07 1.88
N THR A 343 -19.74 3.24 1.90
CA THR A 343 -21.12 3.45 1.44
C THR A 343 -21.20 4.72 0.61
N LEU A 344 -21.76 4.64 -0.55
CA LEU A 344 -22.14 5.80 -1.34
C LEU A 344 -23.40 6.41 -0.71
N LEU A 345 -23.36 7.69 -0.38
CA LEU A 345 -24.46 8.33 0.34
C LEU A 345 -25.56 8.82 -0.58
N ASP A 346 -25.20 9.28 -1.77
CA ASP A 346 -26.11 9.86 -2.74
C ASP A 346 -25.80 9.34 -4.14
N LYS A 347 -26.80 9.34 -5.03
CA LYS A 347 -26.61 9.17 -6.46
C LYS A 347 -25.83 10.35 -7.03
N GLY A 348 -25.08 10.13 -8.08
CA GLY A 348 -24.35 11.20 -8.75
C GLY A 348 -22.93 10.84 -9.09
N PHE A 349 -22.10 11.84 -9.18
CA PHE A 349 -20.71 11.72 -9.59
C PHE A 349 -19.81 11.18 -8.47
N TYR A 350 -18.98 10.22 -8.84
CA TYR A 350 -17.91 9.69 -8.01
C TYR A 350 -16.60 9.60 -8.80
N ASN A 351 -15.51 10.06 -8.23
CA ASN A 351 -14.20 9.80 -8.77
C ASN A 351 -13.70 8.46 -8.21
N VAL A 352 -13.75 7.42 -9.04
CA VAL A 352 -13.21 6.11 -8.68
C VAL A 352 -11.69 6.18 -8.71
N THR A 353 -11.02 5.88 -7.61
CA THR A 353 -9.56 5.92 -7.53
C THR A 353 -8.99 4.60 -7.00
N GLY A 354 -7.75 4.30 -7.40
CA GLY A 354 -7.06 3.10 -6.98
C GLY A 354 -5.56 3.17 -7.17
N LEU A 355 -4.93 2.04 -6.90
CA LEU A 355 -3.49 1.84 -7.01
C LEU A 355 -3.19 0.68 -7.94
N ALA A 356 -2.12 0.80 -8.71
CA ALA A 356 -1.60 -0.25 -9.57
C ALA A 356 -0.08 -0.35 -9.42
N TRP A 357 0.48 -1.55 -9.57
CA TRP A 357 1.91 -1.82 -9.44
C TRP A 357 2.33 -3.06 -10.21
N SER A 358 3.61 -3.15 -10.54
CA SER A 358 4.23 -4.35 -11.13
C SER A 358 5.71 -4.42 -10.75
N GLY A 359 6.17 -5.60 -10.38
CA GLY A 359 7.59 -5.88 -10.17
C GLY A 359 8.39 -6.03 -11.45
N ARG A 360 7.71 -6.13 -12.61
CA ARG A 360 8.36 -6.28 -13.92
C ARG A 360 8.62 -4.96 -14.62
N GLY A 361 7.94 -3.89 -14.19
CA GLY A 361 8.10 -2.62 -14.89
C GLY A 361 7.14 -1.54 -14.39
N ALA A 362 7.02 -0.48 -15.18
CA ALA A 362 6.06 0.60 -14.94
C ALA A 362 4.66 0.21 -15.42
N ILE A 363 3.63 0.75 -14.78
CA ILE A 363 2.25 0.59 -15.24
C ILE A 363 2.05 1.39 -16.54
N LYS A 364 1.50 0.76 -17.55
CA LYS A 364 1.18 1.38 -18.84
C LYS A 364 -0.28 1.78 -18.97
N ARG A 365 -1.17 0.99 -18.40
CA ARG A 365 -2.61 1.23 -18.50
C ARG A 365 -3.33 0.59 -17.32
N VAL A 366 -4.39 1.23 -16.89
CA VAL A 366 -5.38 0.65 -15.99
C VAL A 366 -6.74 0.85 -16.64
N ASP A 367 -7.48 -0.24 -16.80
CA ASP A 367 -8.87 -0.20 -17.23
C ASP A 367 -9.78 -0.42 -16.03
N VAL A 368 -10.91 0.27 -16.00
CA VAL A 368 -11.93 0.16 -14.95
C VAL A 368 -13.25 -0.25 -15.59
N SER A 369 -13.93 -1.17 -14.93
CA SER A 369 -15.30 -1.59 -15.25
C SER A 369 -16.23 -1.25 -14.08
N ALA A 370 -17.46 -0.85 -14.39
CA ALA A 370 -18.53 -0.66 -13.40
C ALA A 370 -19.65 -1.70 -13.54
N ASP A 371 -19.51 -2.65 -14.44
CA ASP A 371 -20.53 -3.65 -14.79
C ASP A 371 -20.04 -5.11 -14.68
N GLY A 372 -19.06 -5.34 -13.81
CA GLY A 372 -18.51 -6.69 -13.55
C GLY A 372 -17.63 -7.23 -14.67
N GLY A 373 -16.94 -6.36 -15.39
CA GLY A 373 -15.97 -6.72 -16.41
C GLY A 373 -16.56 -6.97 -17.80
N ARG A 374 -17.80 -6.56 -18.05
CA ARG A 374 -18.43 -6.62 -19.39
C ARG A 374 -17.90 -5.51 -20.29
N ASN A 375 -17.80 -4.30 -19.76
CA ASN A 375 -17.23 -3.15 -20.47
C ASN A 375 -16.10 -2.55 -19.64
N TRP A 376 -15.07 -2.08 -20.34
CA TRP A 376 -13.87 -1.52 -19.74
C TRP A 376 -13.56 -0.15 -20.34
N ARG A 377 -13.19 0.79 -19.49
CA ARG A 377 -12.76 2.14 -19.86
C ARG A 377 -11.40 2.42 -19.26
N SER A 378 -10.50 3.01 -20.04
CA SER A 378 -9.17 3.38 -19.52
C SER A 378 -9.26 4.51 -18.52
N ALA A 379 -8.62 4.31 -17.37
CA ALA A 379 -8.48 5.29 -16.32
C ALA A 379 -7.31 6.24 -16.61
N ARG A 380 -7.34 7.42 -16.01
CA ARG A 380 -6.22 8.36 -15.97
C ARG A 380 -5.18 7.85 -14.98
N LEU A 381 -3.92 7.78 -15.40
CA LEU A 381 -2.79 7.55 -14.49
C LEU A 381 -2.30 8.89 -13.95
N GLU A 382 -2.13 8.99 -12.64
CA GLU A 382 -1.52 10.16 -12.01
C GLU A 382 0.00 10.04 -12.02
N GLY A 383 0.69 11.08 -12.49
CA GLY A 383 2.15 11.13 -12.45
C GLY A 383 2.71 11.39 -11.04
N PRO A 384 3.95 10.98 -10.79
CA PRO A 384 4.85 10.26 -11.71
C PRO A 384 4.52 8.76 -11.81
N VAL A 385 4.65 8.19 -13.01
CA VAL A 385 4.59 6.74 -13.24
C VAL A 385 6.02 6.20 -13.23
N LEU A 386 6.38 5.51 -12.13
CA LEU A 386 7.74 5.04 -11.89
C LEU A 386 7.83 3.51 -12.06
N ASN A 387 9.04 3.04 -12.39
CA ASN A 387 9.34 1.61 -12.48
C ASN A 387 9.36 0.99 -11.08
N LYS A 388 8.68 -0.15 -10.91
CA LYS A 388 8.62 -0.90 -9.64
C LYS A 388 8.15 -0.04 -8.45
N ALA A 389 7.17 0.87 -8.70
CA ALA A 389 6.55 1.73 -7.71
C ALA A 389 5.02 1.70 -7.84
N LEU A 390 4.31 2.26 -6.89
CA LEU A 390 2.86 2.44 -7.02
C LEU A 390 2.55 3.49 -8.09
N THR A 391 1.49 3.26 -8.81
CA THR A 391 0.87 4.22 -9.72
C THR A 391 -0.57 4.43 -9.29
N ARG A 392 -0.95 5.68 -9.02
CA ARG A 392 -2.34 6.01 -8.74
C ARG A 392 -3.11 6.21 -10.04
N PHE A 393 -4.34 5.72 -10.07
CA PHE A 393 -5.26 5.95 -11.17
C PHE A 393 -6.59 6.48 -10.68
N ASN A 394 -7.31 7.15 -11.57
CA ASN A 394 -8.66 7.63 -11.31
C ASN A 394 -9.50 7.65 -12.59
N ILE A 395 -10.81 7.54 -12.42
CA ILE A 395 -11.79 7.62 -13.48
C ILE A 395 -13.13 8.16 -12.95
N ASP A 396 -13.76 8.97 -13.74
CA ASP A 396 -15.06 9.52 -13.43
C ASP A 396 -16.16 8.49 -13.67
N TRP A 397 -17.04 8.34 -12.69
CA TRP A 397 -18.17 7.44 -12.72
C TRP A 397 -19.43 8.14 -12.15
N VAL A 398 -20.52 8.06 -12.87
CA VAL A 398 -21.82 8.53 -12.40
C VAL A 398 -22.64 7.33 -11.96
N TRP A 399 -22.95 7.28 -10.67
CA TRP A 399 -23.79 6.24 -10.10
C TRP A 399 -25.26 6.72 -10.08
N ASP A 400 -26.13 5.94 -10.70
CA ASP A 400 -27.58 6.24 -10.81
C ASP A 400 -28.42 5.60 -9.69
N GLY A 401 -27.77 4.86 -8.77
CA GLY A 401 -28.40 4.09 -7.70
C GLY A 401 -28.67 2.63 -8.05
N SER A 402 -28.36 2.21 -9.28
CA SER A 402 -28.48 0.79 -9.65
C SER A 402 -27.32 -0.03 -9.09
N PRO A 403 -27.52 -1.34 -8.85
CA PRO A 403 -26.43 -2.23 -8.47
C PRO A 403 -25.32 -2.21 -9.50
N ALA A 404 -24.08 -2.09 -9.04
CA ALA A 404 -22.90 -2.07 -9.89
C ALA A 404 -21.81 -3.01 -9.34
N VAL A 405 -20.88 -3.43 -10.19
CA VAL A 405 -19.68 -4.16 -9.78
C VAL A 405 -18.45 -3.46 -10.35
N LEU A 406 -17.69 -2.85 -9.47
CA LEU A 406 -16.47 -2.13 -9.81
C LEU A 406 -15.28 -3.06 -9.83
N GLN A 407 -14.47 -2.97 -10.89
CA GLN A 407 -13.24 -3.72 -11.08
C GLN A 407 -12.17 -2.84 -11.69
N SER A 408 -10.90 -3.08 -11.37
CA SER A 408 -9.76 -2.53 -12.11
C SER A 408 -8.87 -3.64 -12.64
N ARG A 409 -8.23 -3.38 -13.78
CA ARG A 409 -7.32 -4.29 -14.45
C ARG A 409 -6.11 -3.51 -14.96
N ALA A 410 -4.93 -3.84 -14.45
CA ALA A 410 -3.69 -3.18 -14.86
C ALA A 410 -2.96 -3.95 -15.98
N MET A 411 -2.19 -3.20 -16.77
CA MET A 411 -1.20 -3.71 -17.72
C MET A 411 0.12 -2.97 -17.49
N ASP A 412 1.21 -3.71 -17.40
CA ASP A 412 2.55 -3.14 -17.24
C ASP A 412 3.31 -2.95 -18.58
N SER A 413 4.53 -2.46 -18.48
CA SER A 413 5.39 -2.16 -19.62
C SER A 413 5.85 -3.41 -20.37
N THR A 414 5.72 -4.60 -19.82
CA THR A 414 6.01 -5.88 -20.50
C THR A 414 4.83 -6.39 -21.31
N GLY A 415 3.67 -5.75 -21.19
CA GLY A 415 2.41 -6.18 -21.80
C GLY A 415 1.65 -7.20 -20.98
N TYR A 416 2.13 -7.57 -19.79
CA TYR A 416 1.38 -8.46 -18.90
C TYR A 416 0.13 -7.78 -18.38
N VAL A 417 -1.00 -8.47 -18.48
CA VAL A 417 -2.32 -8.00 -18.04
C VAL A 417 -2.77 -8.78 -16.81
N GLN A 418 -3.25 -8.08 -15.80
CA GLN A 418 -3.78 -8.65 -14.57
C GLN A 418 -4.91 -9.66 -14.86
N PRO A 419 -4.84 -10.92 -14.38
CA PRO A 419 -5.80 -11.96 -14.70
C PRO A 419 -7.07 -11.91 -13.85
N LYS A 420 -8.13 -12.56 -14.31
CA LYS A 420 -9.25 -12.97 -13.47
C LYS A 420 -8.83 -14.11 -12.53
N ILE A 421 -9.57 -14.31 -11.44
CA ILE A 421 -9.24 -15.34 -10.44
C ILE A 421 -9.28 -16.76 -11.03
N ASN A 422 -10.21 -17.07 -11.94
CA ASN A 422 -10.27 -18.37 -12.59
C ASN A 422 -9.06 -18.65 -13.50
N GLN A 423 -8.58 -17.63 -14.21
CA GLN A 423 -7.35 -17.73 -15.02
C GLN A 423 -6.13 -17.95 -14.13
N LEU A 424 -6.04 -17.23 -13.01
CA LEU A 424 -4.95 -17.39 -12.06
C LEU A 424 -4.95 -18.78 -11.43
N ARG A 425 -6.12 -19.31 -11.03
CA ARG A 425 -6.28 -20.66 -10.49
C ARG A 425 -5.92 -21.75 -11.51
N ALA A 426 -6.22 -21.54 -12.77
CA ALA A 426 -5.85 -22.50 -13.83
C ALA A 426 -4.33 -22.67 -13.93
N VAL A 427 -3.56 -21.60 -13.71
CA VAL A 427 -2.09 -21.62 -13.78
C VAL A 427 -1.45 -22.06 -12.47
N ARG A 428 -1.95 -21.56 -11.32
CA ARG A 428 -1.31 -21.75 -10.00
C ARG A 428 -1.98 -22.79 -9.12
N GLY A 429 -3.14 -23.30 -9.50
CA GLY A 429 -3.95 -24.20 -8.67
C GLY A 429 -4.77 -23.45 -7.61
N THR A 430 -5.40 -24.21 -6.73
CA THR A 430 -6.31 -23.69 -5.69
C THR A 430 -5.73 -23.83 -4.28
N LYS A 431 -4.51 -24.30 -4.16
CA LYS A 431 -3.83 -24.51 -2.88
C LYS A 431 -2.71 -23.48 -2.62
N SER A 432 -2.55 -22.51 -3.51
CA SER A 432 -1.63 -21.43 -3.32
C SER A 432 -2.13 -20.49 -2.22
N ILE A 433 -1.22 -19.94 -1.44
CA ILE A 433 -1.47 -18.85 -0.48
C ILE A 433 -0.76 -17.55 -0.91
N TYR A 434 0.26 -17.68 -1.73
CA TYR A 434 1.10 -16.57 -2.14
C TYR A 434 0.69 -16.04 -3.50
N HIS A 435 1.10 -14.81 -3.78
CA HIS A 435 1.03 -14.21 -5.10
C HIS A 435 -0.37 -14.18 -5.75
N ASN A 436 -1.35 -13.70 -5.03
CA ASN A 436 -2.66 -13.45 -5.62
C ASN A 436 -2.68 -12.06 -6.28
N ASN A 437 -2.57 -12.03 -7.61
CA ASN A 437 -2.71 -10.81 -8.42
C ASN A 437 -4.01 -10.76 -9.22
N ALA A 438 -5.03 -11.53 -8.85
CA ALA A 438 -6.32 -11.52 -9.53
C ALA A 438 -7.05 -10.17 -9.40
N ILE A 439 -7.92 -9.89 -10.36
CA ILE A 439 -8.82 -8.74 -10.34
C ILE A 439 -9.70 -8.81 -9.09
N GLN A 440 -9.67 -7.74 -8.27
CA GLN A 440 -10.55 -7.55 -7.12
C GLN A 440 -11.86 -6.89 -7.58
N SER A 441 -12.99 -7.32 -7.00
CA SER A 441 -14.31 -6.81 -7.35
C SER A 441 -15.01 -6.24 -6.12
N TRP A 442 -15.65 -5.08 -6.32
CA TRP A 442 -16.46 -4.40 -5.31
C TRP A 442 -17.89 -4.26 -5.81
N ARG A 443 -18.85 -4.88 -5.14
CA ARG A 443 -20.26 -4.74 -5.44
C ARG A 443 -20.83 -3.52 -4.72
N VAL A 444 -21.45 -2.65 -5.46
CA VAL A 444 -22.26 -1.53 -4.96
C VAL A 444 -23.71 -1.94 -4.99
N ALA A 445 -24.38 -1.94 -3.85
CA ALA A 445 -25.80 -2.25 -3.72
C ALA A 445 -26.64 -0.98 -3.95
N GLU A 446 -27.95 -1.13 -4.14
CA GLU A 446 -28.90 0.00 -4.35
C GLU A 446 -28.90 1.01 -3.20
N ASN A 447 -28.64 0.55 -1.97
CA ASN A 447 -28.51 1.42 -0.79
C ASN A 447 -27.13 2.09 -0.68
N GLY A 448 -26.27 1.93 -1.70
CA GLY A 448 -24.92 2.49 -1.74
C GLY A 448 -23.85 1.71 -0.95
N GLU A 449 -24.21 0.66 -0.26
CA GLU A 449 -23.24 -0.18 0.46
C GLU A 449 -22.29 -0.90 -0.49
N VAL A 450 -20.99 -0.85 -0.18
CA VAL A 450 -19.96 -1.49 -1.01
C VAL A 450 -19.44 -2.73 -0.29
N SER A 451 -19.50 -3.86 -0.97
CA SER A 451 -19.09 -5.17 -0.44
C SER A 451 -18.06 -5.87 -1.32
N ASN A 452 -17.25 -6.71 -0.68
CA ASN A 452 -16.29 -7.58 -1.36
C ASN A 452 -17.04 -8.74 -2.04
N VAL A 453 -16.81 -8.92 -3.33
CA VAL A 453 -17.36 -10.04 -4.10
C VAL A 453 -16.30 -10.63 -5.02
N GLN A 454 -16.48 -11.89 -5.43
CA GLN A 454 -15.62 -12.54 -6.39
C GLN A 454 -16.35 -12.79 -7.71
N MET A 455 -15.76 -12.36 -8.81
CA MET A 455 -16.27 -12.55 -10.17
C MET A 455 -15.33 -13.52 -10.94
N TYR A 456 -15.92 -14.42 -11.73
CA TYR A 456 -15.21 -15.45 -12.47
C TYR A 456 -15.03 -15.15 -13.97
#